data_74766ffa5a71dfe5437a027b7a907879
#
_entry.id   74766ffa5a71dfe5437a027b7a907879
#
_cell.length_a   1.000
_cell.length_b   1.000
_cell.length_c   1.000
_cell.angle_alpha   90.00
_cell.angle_beta   90.00
_cell.angle_gamma   90.00
#
_symmetry.space_group_name_H-M   'P 1'
#
loop_
_entity.id
_entity.type
_entity.pdbx_description
1 polymer ?
#
loop_
_entity_poly.entity_id
_entity_poly.type
_entity_poly.pdbx_seq_one_letter_code
_entity_poly.pdbx_strand_id
1 'polypeptide(L)'
;MLCAHTDKSSAASNVTGMTAASDNYTGHVEPGTAALRTLPGATILKASVGPMDNNAYLVTCSATGETLLIDAANDAEVLLDLIGRYAPKLSLIVTSHQHFDHWQALQAVAEATGAPTACHEIDAEPLPVKPDRLLAHGDTVQIGELTFDVLHLRGHTPGSVALALDGPPTGGVTHLFTGDCLFPGGVGKTWQPGDFEQLLGDVTTRVFDVYADSTVIYPGHGDDTELGAERPHLAEWRERGW
;
A
#
# COMPACT_ATOMS: atom_id res chain seq x y z
N MET A 1 54.56 16.91 -29.30
CA MET A 1 53.92 16.04 -28.29
C MET A 1 52.63 16.74 -27.82
N LEU A 2 51.49 16.40 -28.43
CA LEU A 2 50.18 16.93 -28.04
C LEU A 2 49.56 15.92 -27.07
N CYS A 3 49.27 16.33 -25.83
CA CYS A 3 48.41 15.58 -24.90
C CYS A 3 46.94 15.85 -25.24
N ALA A 4 46.25 14.78 -25.63
CA ALA A 4 44.82 14.82 -25.80
C ALA A 4 44.15 14.72 -24.42
N HIS A 5 43.35 15.74 -24.06
CA HIS A 5 42.42 15.68 -22.94
C HIS A 5 41.18 14.94 -23.40
N THR A 6 40.91 13.77 -22.82
CA THR A 6 39.64 13.06 -22.97
C THR A 6 38.65 13.65 -21.99
N ASP A 7 37.72 14.41 -22.53
CA ASP A 7 36.55 14.92 -21.83
C ASP A 7 35.63 13.73 -21.51
N LYS A 8 35.50 13.38 -20.23
CA LYS A 8 34.49 12.43 -19.76
C LYS A 8 33.20 13.20 -19.48
N SER A 9 32.40 13.39 -20.50
CA SER A 9 31.02 13.79 -20.34
C SER A 9 30.30 12.71 -19.52
N SER A 10 30.05 13.00 -18.24
CA SER A 10 29.14 12.21 -17.41
C SER A 10 27.72 12.46 -17.95
N ALA A 11 27.13 11.43 -18.54
CA ALA A 11 25.72 11.41 -18.81
C ALA A 11 24.98 11.43 -17.47
N ALA A 12 24.49 12.63 -17.07
CA ALA A 12 23.50 12.74 -16.03
C ALA A 12 22.23 12.05 -16.56
N SER A 13 21.86 10.93 -15.99
CA SER A 13 20.56 10.33 -16.18
C SER A 13 19.51 11.34 -15.72
N ASN A 14 18.72 11.83 -16.66
CA ASN A 14 17.52 12.61 -16.33
C ASN A 14 16.54 11.69 -15.64
N VAL A 15 16.59 11.63 -14.31
CA VAL A 15 15.50 11.10 -13.51
C VAL A 15 14.42 12.18 -13.57
N THR A 16 13.43 11.98 -14.43
CA THR A 16 12.20 12.76 -14.40
C THR A 16 11.46 12.31 -13.14
N GLY A 17 11.65 13.07 -12.05
CA GLY A 17 10.89 12.89 -10.81
C GLY A 17 9.38 12.97 -11.11
N MET A 18 8.59 12.24 -10.36
CA MET A 18 7.12 12.29 -10.46
C MET A 18 6.64 13.74 -10.31
N THR A 19 5.66 14.17 -11.10
CA THR A 19 5.02 15.47 -10.95
C THR A 19 4.40 15.60 -9.56
N ALA A 20 4.08 16.84 -9.12
CA ALA A 20 3.37 17.04 -7.85
C ALA A 20 2.07 16.22 -7.84
N ALA A 21 1.71 15.66 -6.68
CA ALA A 21 0.47 14.92 -6.53
C ALA A 21 -0.73 15.80 -6.88
N SER A 22 -1.72 15.23 -7.59
CA SER A 22 -2.96 15.92 -7.92
C SER A 22 -3.85 16.01 -6.68
N ASP A 23 -4.44 17.18 -6.43
CA ASP A 23 -5.47 17.36 -5.39
C ASP A 23 -6.84 16.83 -5.84
N ASN A 24 -7.00 16.44 -7.11
CA ASN A 24 -8.21 15.83 -7.63
C ASN A 24 -8.14 14.31 -7.49
N TYR A 25 -8.52 13.81 -6.32
CA TYR A 25 -8.53 12.39 -6.02
C TYR A 25 -9.83 11.73 -6.50
N THR A 26 -9.73 10.82 -7.43
CA THR A 26 -10.88 10.09 -8.03
C THR A 26 -10.90 8.59 -7.71
N GLY A 27 -9.87 8.09 -7.01
CA GLY A 27 -9.64 6.65 -6.81
C GLY A 27 -8.78 6.03 -7.91
N HIS A 28 -8.77 6.63 -9.10
CA HIS A 28 -7.87 6.29 -10.20
C HIS A 28 -6.61 7.15 -10.15
N VAL A 29 -5.44 6.54 -10.36
CA VAL A 29 -4.15 7.23 -10.49
C VAL A 29 -3.45 6.68 -11.71
N GLU A 30 -3.16 7.56 -12.68
CA GLU A 30 -2.44 7.18 -13.89
C GLU A 30 -1.04 6.65 -13.57
N PRO A 31 -0.52 5.66 -14.32
CA PRO A 31 0.83 5.12 -14.13
C PRO A 31 1.90 6.21 -14.06
N GLY A 32 2.76 6.14 -13.04
CA GLY A 32 3.84 7.11 -12.84
C GLY A 32 3.36 8.46 -12.30
N THR A 33 2.14 8.57 -11.76
CA THR A 33 1.61 9.77 -11.11
C THR A 33 1.17 9.52 -9.68
N ALA A 34 0.78 10.57 -8.97
CA ALA A 34 0.24 10.48 -7.62
C ALA A 34 -0.96 11.42 -7.44
N ALA A 35 -1.88 11.05 -6.54
CA ALA A 35 -3.00 11.88 -6.14
C ALA A 35 -3.15 11.90 -4.61
N LEU A 36 -3.63 13.03 -4.07
CA LEU A 36 -3.78 13.27 -2.65
C LEU A 36 -5.25 13.37 -2.27
N ARG A 37 -5.67 12.54 -1.32
CA ARG A 37 -6.98 12.63 -0.65
C ARG A 37 -6.78 13.28 0.72
N THR A 38 -7.56 14.30 1.02
CA THR A 38 -7.57 14.97 2.33
C THR A 38 -8.78 14.50 3.14
N LEU A 39 -8.51 14.05 4.37
CA LEU A 39 -9.49 13.65 5.38
C LEU A 39 -9.46 14.65 6.54
N PRO A 40 -10.43 14.64 7.46
CA PRO A 40 -10.44 15.56 8.60
C PRO A 40 -9.18 15.53 9.47
N GLY A 41 -8.58 14.36 9.69
CA GLY A 41 -7.41 14.17 10.54
C GLY A 41 -6.23 13.47 9.85
N ALA A 42 -6.32 13.20 8.55
CA ALA A 42 -5.28 12.51 7.80
C ALA A 42 -5.20 12.98 6.35
N THR A 43 -4.09 12.66 5.69
CA THR A 43 -4.02 12.69 4.23
C THR A 43 -3.58 11.32 3.72
N ILE A 44 -4.10 10.92 2.56
CA ILE A 44 -3.72 9.70 1.86
C ILE A 44 -3.19 10.10 0.50
N LEU A 45 -1.89 9.93 0.29
CA LEU A 45 -1.28 10.03 -1.03
C LEU A 45 -1.21 8.62 -1.62
N LYS A 46 -1.84 8.42 -2.77
CA LYS A 46 -1.73 7.22 -3.59
C LYS A 46 -0.80 7.51 -4.75
N ALA A 47 0.21 6.70 -4.94
CA ALA A 47 1.13 6.78 -6.07
C ALA A 47 1.11 5.46 -6.85
N SER A 48 1.00 5.53 -8.17
CA SER A 48 1.21 4.38 -9.05
C SER A 48 2.68 4.32 -9.44
N VAL A 49 3.37 3.24 -9.06
CA VAL A 49 4.82 3.06 -9.25
C VAL A 49 5.13 1.75 -9.97
N GLY A 50 6.23 1.76 -10.73
CA GLY A 50 6.70 0.59 -11.44
C GLY A 50 5.85 0.19 -12.65
N PRO A 51 6.29 -0.84 -13.38
CA PRO A 51 5.66 -1.26 -14.65
C PRO A 51 4.38 -2.08 -14.47
N MET A 52 4.01 -2.42 -13.23
CA MET A 52 2.84 -3.25 -12.92
C MET A 52 1.73 -2.44 -12.25
N ASP A 53 1.80 -1.09 -12.30
CA ASP A 53 0.84 -0.17 -11.68
C ASP A 53 0.60 -0.45 -10.20
N ASN A 54 1.68 -0.75 -9.47
CA ASN A 54 1.59 -0.96 -8.04
C ASN A 54 1.21 0.33 -7.32
N ASN A 55 0.30 0.23 -6.39
CA ASN A 55 -0.06 1.33 -5.51
C ASN A 55 0.86 1.36 -4.29
N ALA A 56 1.52 2.49 -4.08
CA ALA A 56 2.17 2.82 -2.82
C ALA A 56 1.37 3.93 -2.12
N TYR A 57 1.14 3.78 -0.81
CA TYR A 57 0.32 4.73 -0.06
C TYR A 57 1.12 5.39 1.05
N LEU A 58 1.13 6.74 1.08
CA LEU A 58 1.62 7.52 2.23
C LEU A 58 0.40 8.03 3.00
N VAL A 59 0.21 7.54 4.23
CA VAL A 59 -0.89 7.95 5.09
C VAL A 59 -0.33 8.78 6.24
N THR A 60 -0.62 10.08 6.22
CA THR A 60 -0.03 11.06 7.16
C THR A 60 -1.07 11.53 8.17
N CYS A 61 -0.71 11.51 9.44
CA CYS A 61 -1.47 12.12 10.52
C CYS A 61 -1.36 13.65 10.42
N SER A 62 -2.48 14.35 10.24
CA SER A 62 -2.50 15.80 10.10
C SER A 62 -2.05 16.53 11.37
N ALA A 63 -2.26 15.93 12.55
CA ALA A 63 -1.91 16.53 13.84
C ALA A 63 -0.40 16.47 14.13
N THR A 64 0.29 15.38 13.75
CA THR A 64 1.69 15.14 14.15
C THR A 64 2.66 15.19 12.98
N GLY A 65 2.16 15.02 11.75
CA GLY A 65 2.96 14.84 10.55
C GLY A 65 3.63 13.48 10.43
N GLU A 66 3.39 12.56 11.37
CA GLU A 66 3.87 11.18 11.29
C GLU A 66 3.16 10.45 10.16
N THR A 67 3.93 9.62 9.43
CA THR A 67 3.46 9.00 8.20
C THR A 67 3.75 7.51 8.19
N LEU A 68 2.78 6.75 7.68
CA LEU A 68 2.90 5.34 7.31
C LEU A 68 3.10 5.24 5.80
N LEU A 69 4.09 4.47 5.36
CA LEU A 69 4.16 3.97 3.98
C LEU A 69 3.61 2.55 3.95
N ILE A 70 2.64 2.29 3.10
CA ILE A 70 2.15 0.94 2.79
C ILE A 70 2.66 0.60 1.40
N ASP A 71 3.42 -0.48 1.32
CA ASP A 71 4.13 -1.02 0.16
C ASP A 71 5.15 -0.05 -0.48
N ALA A 72 6.41 -0.23 -0.13
CA ALA A 72 7.52 0.37 -0.87
C ALA A 72 7.73 -0.43 -2.17
N ALA A 73 6.73 -0.36 -3.06
CA ALA A 73 6.52 -1.30 -4.14
C ALA A 73 7.62 -1.24 -5.21
N ASN A 74 7.88 -0.09 -5.79
CA ASN A 74 8.86 0.09 -6.85
C ASN A 74 9.38 1.54 -6.90
N ASP A 75 10.29 1.85 -7.84
CA ASP A 75 10.78 3.21 -8.14
C ASP A 75 11.25 3.96 -6.88
N ALA A 76 12.29 3.41 -6.19
CA ALA A 76 12.78 3.95 -4.92
C ALA A 76 13.08 5.45 -4.95
N GLU A 77 13.63 5.98 -6.05
CA GLU A 77 13.93 7.41 -6.20
C GLU A 77 12.64 8.25 -6.23
N VAL A 78 11.59 7.75 -6.89
CA VAL A 78 10.27 8.39 -6.93
C VAL A 78 9.63 8.38 -5.53
N LEU A 79 9.66 7.24 -4.84
CA LEU A 79 9.12 7.15 -3.48
C LEU A 79 9.88 8.07 -2.51
N LEU A 80 11.20 8.13 -2.59
CA LEU A 80 12.01 9.03 -1.76
C LEU A 80 11.72 10.50 -2.03
N ASP A 81 11.50 10.90 -3.28
CA ASP A 81 11.08 12.25 -3.64
C ASP A 81 9.70 12.58 -3.06
N LEU A 82 8.72 11.65 -3.19
CA LEU A 82 7.39 11.80 -2.59
C LEU A 82 7.45 11.89 -1.05
N ILE A 83 8.24 11.02 -0.41
CA ILE A 83 8.47 11.05 1.03
C ILE A 83 9.05 12.39 1.46
N GLY A 84 10.07 12.89 0.76
CA GLY A 84 10.68 14.19 1.07
C GLY A 84 9.70 15.35 0.98
N ARG A 85 8.75 15.29 0.05
CA ARG A 85 7.75 16.36 -0.16
C ARG A 85 6.52 16.25 0.73
N TYR A 86 6.02 15.04 0.96
CA TYR A 86 4.71 14.82 1.59
C TYR A 86 4.78 14.09 2.93
N ALA A 87 5.88 13.42 3.26
CA ALA A 87 6.00 12.55 4.42
C ALA A 87 7.34 12.71 5.16
N PRO A 88 7.76 13.94 5.55
CA PRO A 88 9.09 14.19 6.14
C PRO A 88 9.29 13.47 7.48
N LYS A 89 8.24 12.94 8.09
CA LYS A 89 8.28 12.12 9.31
C LYS A 89 7.78 10.70 9.02
N LEU A 90 8.44 9.99 8.12
CA LEU A 90 8.12 8.58 7.87
C LEU A 90 8.43 7.76 9.12
N SER A 91 7.39 7.20 9.72
CA SER A 91 7.45 6.53 11.04
C SER A 91 7.45 5.02 10.96
N LEU A 92 6.91 4.47 9.86
CA LEU A 92 6.84 3.01 9.63
C LEU A 92 6.64 2.73 8.15
N ILE A 93 7.21 1.62 7.68
CA ILE A 93 6.94 1.03 6.37
C ILE A 93 6.28 -0.33 6.62
N VAL A 94 5.05 -0.53 6.15
CA VAL A 94 4.38 -1.82 6.18
C VAL A 94 4.41 -2.43 4.79
N THR A 95 4.85 -3.69 4.69
CA THR A 95 4.69 -4.51 3.48
C THR A 95 3.46 -5.38 3.65
N SER A 96 2.49 -5.22 2.75
CA SER A 96 1.21 -5.91 2.81
C SER A 96 1.34 -7.42 2.65
N HIS A 97 2.24 -7.88 1.77
CA HIS A 97 2.50 -9.30 1.52
C HIS A 97 3.84 -9.54 0.81
N GLN A 98 4.18 -10.82 0.62
CA GLN A 98 5.52 -11.25 0.19
C GLN A 98 5.83 -11.11 -1.31
N HIS A 99 4.88 -10.75 -2.19
CA HIS A 99 5.17 -10.65 -3.62
C HIS A 99 6.16 -9.53 -3.91
N PHE A 100 7.11 -9.84 -4.82
CA PHE A 100 8.29 -9.01 -5.06
C PHE A 100 7.96 -7.58 -5.51
N ASP A 101 6.86 -7.40 -6.21
CA ASP A 101 6.41 -6.13 -6.73
C ASP A 101 5.85 -5.18 -5.66
N HIS A 102 5.64 -5.65 -4.43
CA HIS A 102 5.22 -4.82 -3.29
C HIS A 102 6.38 -4.36 -2.39
N TRP A 103 7.62 -4.81 -2.66
CA TRP A 103 8.76 -4.48 -1.82
C TRP A 103 10.09 -4.23 -2.57
N GLN A 104 10.08 -4.04 -3.88
CA GLN A 104 11.31 -3.83 -4.65
C GLN A 104 12.10 -2.60 -4.19
N ALA A 105 11.41 -1.54 -3.74
CA ALA A 105 12.04 -0.33 -3.21
C ALA A 105 12.28 -0.37 -1.69
N LEU A 106 11.81 -1.41 -0.98
CA LEU A 106 11.79 -1.46 0.48
C LEU A 106 13.17 -1.23 1.10
N GLN A 107 14.21 -1.95 0.62
CA GLN A 107 15.55 -1.81 1.17
C GLN A 107 16.08 -0.39 1.00
N ALA A 108 15.99 0.16 -0.21
CA ALA A 108 16.50 1.49 -0.51
C ALA A 108 15.77 2.59 0.29
N VAL A 109 14.45 2.47 0.42
CA VAL A 109 13.65 3.43 1.19
C VAL A 109 13.94 3.32 2.68
N ALA A 110 14.01 2.12 3.24
CA ALA A 110 14.32 1.90 4.66
C ALA A 110 15.74 2.41 5.02
N GLU A 111 16.75 2.10 4.19
CA GLU A 111 18.12 2.58 4.40
C GLU A 111 18.23 4.12 4.30
N ALA A 112 17.54 4.74 3.35
CA ALA A 112 17.61 6.18 3.14
C ALA A 112 16.87 6.99 4.21
N THR A 113 15.77 6.45 4.74
CA THR A 113 14.91 7.15 5.71
C THR A 113 15.19 6.76 7.15
N GLY A 114 15.76 5.58 7.40
CA GLY A 114 15.91 4.99 8.72
C GLY A 114 14.57 4.56 9.35
N ALA A 115 13.47 4.54 8.59
CA ALA A 115 12.17 4.14 9.08
C ALA A 115 12.14 2.63 9.37
N PRO A 116 11.59 2.20 10.51
CA PRO A 116 11.41 0.78 10.81
C PRO A 116 10.41 0.13 9.83
N THR A 117 10.52 -1.20 9.69
CA THR A 117 9.72 -1.98 8.76
C THR A 117 8.84 -2.99 9.49
N ALA A 118 7.68 -3.32 8.91
CA ALA A 118 6.76 -4.30 9.46
C ALA A 118 6.09 -5.12 8.35
N CYS A 119 5.81 -6.39 8.64
CA CYS A 119 5.00 -7.28 7.82
C CYS A 119 4.47 -8.44 8.68
N HIS A 120 3.67 -9.34 8.10
CA HIS A 120 3.27 -10.58 8.77
C HIS A 120 4.45 -11.57 8.81
N GLU A 121 4.57 -12.36 9.90
CA GLU A 121 5.65 -13.31 10.11
C GLU A 121 5.81 -14.31 8.94
N ILE A 122 4.71 -14.83 8.43
CA ILE A 122 4.70 -15.86 7.38
C ILE A 122 5.27 -15.32 6.06
N ASP A 123 5.05 -14.04 5.77
CA ASP A 123 5.51 -13.39 4.53
C ASP A 123 6.85 -12.64 4.70
N ALA A 124 7.52 -12.79 5.84
CA ALA A 124 8.75 -12.04 6.14
C ALA A 124 10.01 -12.60 5.45
N GLU A 125 10.06 -13.89 5.16
CA GLU A 125 11.27 -14.57 4.69
C GLU A 125 11.79 -14.07 3.34
N PRO A 126 10.93 -13.82 2.32
CA PRO A 126 11.39 -13.33 1.02
C PRO A 126 11.75 -11.84 0.99
N LEU A 127 11.44 -11.07 2.02
CA LEU A 127 11.69 -9.63 2.03
C LEU A 127 13.21 -9.32 2.07
N PRO A 128 13.68 -8.25 1.40
CA PRO A 128 15.11 -7.89 1.33
C PRO A 128 15.66 -7.37 2.66
N VAL A 129 14.79 -6.98 3.59
CA VAL A 129 15.15 -6.54 4.94
C VAL A 129 14.36 -7.32 5.97
N LYS A 130 15.01 -7.68 7.07
CA LYS A 130 14.29 -8.31 8.17
C LYS A 130 13.37 -7.27 8.83
N PRO A 131 12.07 -7.57 8.99
CA PRO A 131 11.16 -6.62 9.62
C PRO A 131 11.51 -6.36 11.09
N ASP A 132 11.41 -5.11 11.50
CA ASP A 132 11.60 -4.68 12.89
C ASP A 132 10.40 -5.08 13.76
N ARG A 133 9.22 -5.17 13.13
CA ARG A 133 7.97 -5.55 13.79
C ARG A 133 7.22 -6.59 12.97
N LEU A 134 6.72 -7.62 13.66
CA LEU A 134 5.79 -8.60 13.09
C LEU A 134 4.35 -8.20 13.40
N LEU A 135 3.47 -8.34 12.42
CA LEU A 135 2.05 -8.02 12.50
C LEU A 135 1.21 -9.30 12.50
N ALA A 136 0.16 -9.31 13.30
CA ALA A 136 -0.82 -10.39 13.36
C ALA A 136 -2.25 -9.84 13.29
N HIS A 137 -3.22 -10.70 13.00
CA HIS A 137 -4.63 -10.33 13.04
C HIS A 137 -5.04 -9.82 14.42
N GLY A 138 -5.68 -8.66 14.46
CA GLY A 138 -6.13 -8.01 15.68
C GLY A 138 -5.08 -7.12 16.36
N ASP A 139 -3.86 -7.05 15.80
CA ASP A 139 -2.91 -6.02 16.20
C ASP A 139 -3.38 -4.63 15.75
N THR A 140 -2.77 -3.60 16.34
CA THR A 140 -2.94 -2.22 15.89
C THR A 140 -1.62 -1.58 15.51
N VAL A 141 -1.61 -0.73 14.49
CA VAL A 141 -0.48 0.13 14.10
C VAL A 141 -0.84 1.57 14.43
N GLN A 142 -0.02 2.22 15.27
CA GLN A 142 -0.22 3.62 15.67
C GLN A 142 0.73 4.53 14.91
N ILE A 143 0.18 5.58 14.26
CA ILE A 143 0.94 6.61 13.53
C ILE A 143 0.40 7.98 13.95
N GLY A 144 1.11 8.63 14.85
CA GLY A 144 0.58 9.83 15.51
C GLY A 144 -0.74 9.54 16.21
N GLU A 145 -1.81 10.24 15.80
CA GLU A 145 -3.17 10.02 16.32
C GLU A 145 -3.99 9.01 15.48
N LEU A 146 -3.39 8.46 14.42
CA LEU A 146 -4.04 7.45 13.58
C LEU A 146 -3.83 6.06 14.17
N THR A 147 -4.89 5.27 14.23
CA THR A 147 -4.83 3.85 14.62
C THR A 147 -5.34 3.01 13.47
N PHE A 148 -4.53 2.06 13.05
CA PHE A 148 -4.87 1.09 12.00
C PHE A 148 -5.06 -0.28 12.65
N ASP A 149 -6.20 -0.91 12.41
CA ASP A 149 -6.41 -2.31 12.75
C ASP A 149 -5.77 -3.21 11.69
N VAL A 150 -5.09 -4.27 12.12
CA VAL A 150 -4.45 -5.25 11.25
C VAL A 150 -5.37 -6.43 11.01
N LEU A 151 -5.67 -6.71 9.75
CA LEU A 151 -6.44 -7.86 9.32
C LEU A 151 -5.54 -8.83 8.54
N HIS A 152 -5.40 -10.06 9.01
CA HIS A 152 -4.73 -11.13 8.26
C HIS A 152 -5.72 -11.76 7.28
N LEU A 153 -5.48 -11.65 5.98
CA LEU A 153 -6.34 -12.13 4.89
C LEU A 153 -5.57 -13.16 4.06
N ARG A 154 -5.75 -14.45 4.37
CA ARG A 154 -4.98 -15.55 3.78
C ARG A 154 -5.52 -15.99 2.44
N GLY A 155 -4.65 -16.37 1.51
CA GLY A 155 -5.00 -17.02 0.24
C GLY A 155 -4.30 -16.42 -0.97
N HIS A 156 -4.22 -15.09 -1.10
CA HIS A 156 -3.36 -14.49 -2.10
C HIS A 156 -1.88 -14.79 -1.79
N THR A 157 -1.47 -14.53 -0.56
CA THR A 157 -0.29 -15.13 0.07
C THR A 157 -0.68 -15.67 1.46
N PRO A 158 0.16 -16.53 2.07
CA PRO A 158 -0.13 -17.04 3.41
C PRO A 158 -0.14 -15.97 4.51
N GLY A 159 0.61 -14.89 4.34
CA GLY A 159 0.80 -13.83 5.33
C GLY A 159 0.24 -12.46 4.93
N SER A 160 -0.64 -12.37 3.94
CA SER A 160 -1.21 -11.08 3.52
C SER A 160 -1.94 -10.38 4.67
N VAL A 161 -1.65 -9.08 4.85
CA VAL A 161 -2.33 -8.21 5.80
C VAL A 161 -2.99 -7.03 5.10
N ALA A 162 -4.17 -6.65 5.62
CA ALA A 162 -4.83 -5.39 5.30
C ALA A 162 -4.80 -4.48 6.53
N LEU A 163 -4.85 -3.17 6.31
CA LEU A 163 -4.85 -2.15 7.35
C LEU A 163 -6.12 -1.32 7.26
N ALA A 164 -6.90 -1.28 8.34
CA ALA A 164 -8.12 -0.48 8.41
C ALA A 164 -7.91 0.77 9.26
N LEU A 165 -8.06 1.94 8.65
CA LEU A 165 -8.08 3.24 9.34
C LEU A 165 -9.52 3.68 9.52
N ASP A 166 -9.95 3.87 10.76
CA ASP A 166 -11.30 4.28 11.13
C ASP A 166 -11.31 5.39 12.19
N GLY A 167 -12.50 5.84 12.56
CA GLY A 167 -12.73 6.77 13.65
C GLY A 167 -12.72 8.24 13.28
N PRO A 168 -12.53 9.15 14.25
CA PRO A 168 -12.62 10.61 14.04
C PRO A 168 -11.70 11.18 12.97
N PRO A 169 -10.46 10.70 12.79
CA PRO A 169 -9.56 11.21 11.75
C PRO A 169 -10.06 11.03 10.32
N THR A 170 -10.96 10.05 10.10
CA THR A 170 -11.52 9.74 8.77
C THR A 170 -12.87 10.42 8.49
N GLY A 171 -13.45 11.10 9.47
CA GLY A 171 -14.79 11.63 9.38
C GLY A 171 -15.89 10.56 9.50
N GLY A 172 -15.55 9.38 10.03
CA GLY A 172 -16.47 8.26 10.25
C GLY A 172 -16.64 7.33 9.03
N VAL A 173 -15.79 7.46 8.04
CA VAL A 173 -15.70 6.52 6.91
C VAL A 173 -14.43 5.66 7.10
N THR A 174 -14.56 4.35 7.05
CA THR A 174 -13.39 3.46 7.13
C THR A 174 -12.62 3.47 5.82
N HIS A 175 -11.29 3.54 5.91
CA HIS A 175 -10.35 3.42 4.79
C HIS A 175 -9.54 2.14 4.95
N LEU A 176 -9.71 1.18 4.04
CA LEU A 176 -9.12 -0.16 4.13
C LEU A 176 -8.10 -0.39 3.02
N PHE A 177 -6.84 -0.52 3.38
CA PHE A 177 -5.72 -0.84 2.48
C PHE A 177 -5.57 -2.35 2.42
N THR A 178 -5.94 -2.94 1.29
CA THR A 178 -6.14 -4.40 1.17
C THR A 178 -4.96 -5.15 0.60
N GLY A 179 -3.91 -4.44 0.15
CA GLY A 179 -2.92 -5.09 -0.71
C GLY A 179 -3.63 -5.84 -1.82
N ASP A 180 -3.21 -7.05 -2.09
CA ASP A 180 -3.78 -7.87 -3.16
C ASP A 180 -4.88 -8.83 -2.71
N CYS A 181 -5.56 -8.52 -1.59
CA CYS A 181 -6.64 -9.40 -1.10
C CYS A 181 -8.02 -9.06 -1.65
N LEU A 182 -8.30 -7.78 -1.96
CA LEU A 182 -9.61 -7.32 -2.44
C LEU A 182 -9.41 -6.17 -3.43
N PHE A 183 -10.06 -6.29 -4.59
CA PHE A 183 -10.03 -5.35 -5.71
C PHE A 183 -11.45 -5.02 -6.18
N PRO A 184 -11.62 -4.00 -7.02
CA PRO A 184 -12.84 -3.86 -7.80
C PRO A 184 -13.13 -5.14 -8.58
N GLY A 185 -14.31 -5.74 -8.34
CA GLY A 185 -14.80 -6.92 -9.05
C GLY A 185 -14.30 -8.28 -8.56
N GLY A 186 -13.52 -8.35 -7.45
CA GLY A 186 -13.11 -9.65 -6.92
C GLY A 186 -12.02 -9.64 -5.86
N VAL A 187 -11.70 -10.83 -5.39
CA VAL A 187 -10.52 -11.07 -4.55
C VAL A 187 -9.28 -11.26 -5.42
N GLY A 188 -8.10 -11.10 -4.81
CA GLY A 188 -6.83 -11.29 -5.49
C GLY A 188 -6.61 -12.72 -6.00
N LYS A 189 -5.69 -12.85 -6.95
CA LYS A 189 -5.32 -14.13 -7.53
C LYS A 189 -4.82 -15.10 -6.47
N THR A 190 -5.21 -16.35 -6.61
CA THR A 190 -4.80 -17.46 -5.73
C THR A 190 -4.03 -18.53 -6.51
N TRP A 191 -3.24 -19.35 -5.82
CA TRP A 191 -2.22 -20.16 -6.48
C TRP A 191 -2.40 -21.66 -6.25
N GLN A 192 -2.96 -22.06 -5.11
CA GLN A 192 -3.13 -23.45 -4.71
C GLN A 192 -4.60 -23.79 -4.51
N PRO A 193 -4.99 -25.07 -4.66
CA PRO A 193 -6.34 -25.51 -4.30
C PRO A 193 -6.66 -25.14 -2.84
N GLY A 194 -7.80 -24.50 -2.64
CA GLY A 194 -8.27 -24.04 -1.32
C GLY A 194 -7.90 -22.61 -0.96
N ASP A 195 -6.93 -21.99 -1.64
CA ASP A 195 -6.53 -20.59 -1.38
C ASP A 195 -7.66 -19.61 -1.67
N PHE A 196 -8.43 -19.86 -2.74
CA PHE A 196 -9.55 -18.99 -3.11
C PHE A 196 -10.64 -19.01 -2.05
N GLU A 197 -11.06 -20.21 -1.60
CA GLU A 197 -12.06 -20.36 -0.56
C GLU A 197 -11.60 -19.75 0.76
N GLN A 198 -10.30 -19.88 1.07
CA GLN A 198 -9.71 -19.27 2.26
C GLN A 198 -9.75 -17.75 2.16
N LEU A 199 -9.32 -17.17 1.03
CA LEU A 199 -9.28 -15.72 0.84
C LEU A 199 -10.69 -15.13 0.84
N LEU A 200 -11.61 -15.71 0.08
CA LEU A 200 -12.99 -15.26 0.04
C LEU A 200 -13.67 -15.41 1.43
N GLY A 201 -13.35 -16.47 2.17
CA GLY A 201 -13.81 -16.67 3.54
C GLY A 201 -13.29 -15.60 4.50
N ASP A 202 -11.98 -15.32 4.51
CA ASP A 202 -11.39 -14.30 5.35
C ASP A 202 -11.89 -12.88 4.98
N VAL A 203 -11.96 -12.56 3.68
CA VAL A 203 -12.50 -11.28 3.20
C VAL A 203 -13.99 -11.13 3.58
N THR A 204 -14.79 -12.19 3.45
CA THR A 204 -16.21 -12.15 3.87
C THR A 204 -16.32 -11.86 5.37
N THR A 205 -15.66 -12.67 6.21
CA THR A 205 -15.88 -12.64 7.66
C THR A 205 -15.16 -11.48 8.36
N ARG A 206 -14.02 -11.01 7.82
CA ARG A 206 -13.18 -9.98 8.45
C ARG A 206 -13.35 -8.61 7.80
N VAL A 207 -13.93 -8.53 6.61
CA VAL A 207 -14.15 -7.27 5.90
C VAL A 207 -15.63 -7.04 5.67
N PHE A 208 -16.31 -7.86 4.86
CA PHE A 208 -17.71 -7.62 4.50
C PHE A 208 -18.69 -7.71 5.68
N ASP A 209 -18.49 -8.63 6.62
CA ASP A 209 -19.35 -8.77 7.79
C ASP A 209 -19.08 -7.75 8.90
N VAL A 210 -17.94 -7.01 8.81
CA VAL A 210 -17.47 -6.08 9.85
C VAL A 210 -17.70 -4.62 9.46
N TYR A 211 -17.37 -4.24 8.21
CA TYR A 211 -17.34 -2.85 7.79
C TYR A 211 -18.57 -2.46 6.98
N ALA A 212 -18.94 -1.17 7.06
CA ALA A 212 -20.07 -0.59 6.35
C ALA A 212 -19.82 -0.47 4.84
N ASP A 213 -20.90 -0.34 4.07
CA ASP A 213 -20.86 -0.21 2.61
C ASP A 213 -20.09 1.04 2.13
N SER A 214 -20.02 2.09 2.96
CA SER A 214 -19.26 3.30 2.68
C SER A 214 -17.73 3.16 2.86
N THR A 215 -17.25 1.97 3.27
CA THR A 215 -15.81 1.72 3.42
C THR A 215 -15.11 1.83 2.07
N VAL A 216 -14.07 2.66 2.02
CA VAL A 216 -13.25 2.82 0.82
C VAL A 216 -12.13 1.79 0.82
N ILE A 217 -11.99 1.08 -0.28
CA ILE A 217 -10.99 0.01 -0.50
C ILE A 217 -9.84 0.57 -1.34
N TYR A 218 -8.62 0.39 -0.86
CA TYR A 218 -7.36 0.77 -1.48
C TYR A 218 -6.54 -0.48 -1.80
N PRO A 219 -6.62 -1.02 -3.02
CA PRO A 219 -5.91 -2.23 -3.40
C PRO A 219 -4.43 -2.00 -3.70
N GLY A 220 -3.68 -3.08 -3.81
CA GLY A 220 -2.25 -3.05 -4.18
C GLY A 220 -1.98 -2.63 -5.63
N HIS A 221 -2.98 -2.68 -6.51
CA HIS A 221 -2.91 -2.25 -7.91
C HIS A 221 -4.21 -1.58 -8.35
N GLY A 222 -4.11 -0.69 -9.34
CA GLY A 222 -5.27 -0.14 -10.04
C GLY A 222 -6.14 0.76 -9.18
N ASP A 223 -7.44 0.72 -9.43
CA ASP A 223 -8.41 1.67 -8.90
C ASP A 223 -8.93 1.31 -7.52
N ASP A 224 -9.35 2.33 -6.77
CA ASP A 224 -10.10 2.16 -5.53
C ASP A 224 -11.54 1.70 -5.83
N THR A 225 -12.19 1.14 -4.80
CA THR A 225 -13.62 0.84 -4.83
C THR A 225 -14.25 1.12 -3.46
N GLU A 226 -15.57 0.93 -3.37
CA GLU A 226 -16.30 0.96 -2.10
C GLU A 226 -16.86 -0.43 -1.79
N LEU A 227 -16.87 -0.80 -0.52
CA LEU A 227 -17.33 -2.11 -0.08
C LEU A 227 -18.79 -2.39 -0.49
N GLY A 228 -19.62 -1.36 -0.53
CA GLY A 228 -21.00 -1.45 -0.98
C GLY A 228 -21.17 -1.76 -2.46
N ALA A 229 -20.20 -1.38 -3.30
CA ALA A 229 -20.19 -1.72 -4.72
C ALA A 229 -19.87 -3.22 -4.93
N GLU A 230 -19.03 -3.78 -4.08
CA GLU A 230 -18.52 -5.16 -4.21
C GLU A 230 -19.41 -6.20 -3.50
N ARG A 231 -20.05 -5.84 -2.39
CA ARG A 231 -20.87 -6.73 -1.56
C ARG A 231 -21.94 -7.53 -2.33
N PRO A 232 -22.67 -6.94 -3.29
CA PRO A 232 -23.67 -7.68 -4.05
C PRO A 232 -23.09 -8.83 -4.90
N HIS A 233 -21.79 -8.80 -5.19
CA HIS A 233 -21.10 -9.74 -6.08
C HIS A 233 -20.48 -10.94 -5.36
N LEU A 234 -20.51 -11.01 -4.02
CA LEU A 234 -19.90 -12.10 -3.24
C LEU A 234 -20.39 -13.50 -3.66
N ALA A 235 -21.70 -13.63 -3.97
CA ALA A 235 -22.25 -14.91 -4.41
C ALA A 235 -21.73 -15.30 -5.81
N GLU A 236 -21.65 -14.33 -6.72
CA GLU A 236 -21.08 -14.51 -8.06
C GLU A 236 -19.60 -14.91 -7.98
N TRP A 237 -18.79 -14.24 -7.14
CA TRP A 237 -17.37 -14.58 -6.96
C TRP A 237 -17.20 -16.02 -6.48
N ARG A 238 -18.04 -16.44 -5.51
CA ARG A 238 -18.01 -17.83 -5.00
C ARG A 238 -18.35 -18.85 -6.08
N GLU A 239 -19.35 -18.57 -6.92
CA GLU A 239 -19.75 -19.45 -8.02
C GLU A 239 -18.67 -19.50 -9.12
N ARG A 240 -18.07 -18.36 -9.44
CA ARG A 240 -17.01 -18.21 -10.45
C ARG A 240 -15.71 -18.92 -10.01
N GLY A 241 -15.38 -18.90 -8.71
CA GLY A 241 -14.21 -19.58 -8.13
C GLY A 241 -12.87 -18.87 -8.36
N TRP A 242 -12.89 -17.57 -8.64
CA TRP A 242 -11.73 -16.73 -8.84
C TRP A 242 -12.05 -15.24 -8.70
#